data_15276311d382de352e912570a4cfc39f
#
_entry.id   15276311d382de352e912570a4cfc39f
#
_cell.length_a   1.000
_cell.length_b   1.000
_cell.length_c   1.000
_cell.angle_alpha   90.00
_cell.angle_beta   90.00
_cell.angle_gamma   90.00
#
_symmetry.space_group_name_H-M   'P 1'
#
loop_
_entity.id
_entity.type
_entity.pdbx_description
1 polymer ?
#
loop_
_entity_poly.entity_id
_entity_poly.type
_entity_poly.pdbx_seq_one_letter_code
_entity_poly.pdbx_strand_id
1 'polypeptide(L)'
;MGVLLVFSAMLLALLVAGLVTGAGQETAVAHPEFASMQRGIDTGTLGAPVWTGYAVGLLIIGMQWVTMQVGVHGRHWLPIAISAWTISYVFVFVALMRAYHAYAEGETTIVAGFTEPVAWLVYGVGLYPWIPLLMFTYAFKQAYFGPEDQARFDEILMSSQSNRTVEKDT
;
A
#
# COMPACT_ATOMS: atom_id res chain seq x y z
N MET A 1 2.67 14.89 11.53
CA MET A 1 1.71 14.11 12.32
C MET A 1 0.23 14.44 11.99
N GLY A 2 -0.17 15.72 11.88
CA GLY A 2 -1.56 16.11 11.56
C GLY A 2 -2.12 15.54 10.25
N VAL A 3 -1.33 15.53 9.18
CA VAL A 3 -1.77 15.04 7.86
C VAL A 3 -2.13 13.56 7.90
N LEU A 4 -1.33 12.72 8.56
CA LEU A 4 -1.62 11.29 8.72
C LEU A 4 -2.89 11.04 9.52
N LEU A 5 -3.15 11.83 10.56
CA LEU A 5 -4.40 11.76 11.33
C LEU A 5 -5.62 12.10 10.49
N VAL A 6 -5.52 13.13 9.63
CA VAL A 6 -6.61 13.49 8.71
C VAL A 6 -6.88 12.35 7.72
N PHE A 7 -5.85 11.78 7.09
CA PHE A 7 -6.02 10.64 6.18
C PHE A 7 -6.63 9.43 6.88
N SER A 8 -6.18 9.11 8.11
CA SER A 8 -6.73 8.00 8.90
C SER A 8 -8.20 8.22 9.26
N ALA A 9 -8.57 9.43 9.64
CA ALA A 9 -9.96 9.79 9.94
C ALA A 9 -10.86 9.70 8.69
N MET A 10 -10.38 10.17 7.54
CA MET A 10 -11.10 10.05 6.27
C MET A 10 -11.26 8.58 5.86
N LEU A 11 -10.22 7.75 6.01
CA LEU A 11 -10.29 6.31 5.72
C LEU A 11 -11.34 5.64 6.62
N LEU A 12 -11.30 5.91 7.92
CA LEU A 12 -12.27 5.37 8.87
C LEU A 12 -13.68 5.79 8.52
N ALA A 13 -13.92 7.06 8.19
CA ALA A 13 -15.22 7.56 7.78
C ALA A 13 -15.75 6.86 6.52
N LEU A 14 -14.90 6.64 5.52
CA LEU A 14 -15.26 5.92 4.29
C LEU A 14 -15.55 4.44 4.54
N LEU A 15 -14.77 3.77 5.41
CA LEU A 15 -15.03 2.38 5.80
C LEU A 15 -16.35 2.24 6.54
N VAL A 16 -16.63 3.13 7.49
CA VAL A 16 -17.92 3.16 8.22
C VAL A 16 -19.07 3.43 7.26
N ALA A 17 -18.95 4.40 6.36
CA ALA A 17 -19.96 4.68 5.34
C ALA A 17 -20.22 3.46 4.46
N GLY A 18 -19.16 2.75 4.01
CA GLY A 18 -19.26 1.52 3.22
C GLY A 18 -19.98 0.39 3.98
N LEU A 19 -19.65 0.22 5.26
CA LEU A 19 -20.31 -0.78 6.11
C LEU A 19 -21.79 -0.46 6.34
N VAL A 20 -22.13 0.79 6.60
CA VAL A 20 -23.52 1.21 6.83
C VAL A 20 -24.37 1.09 5.57
N THR A 21 -23.83 1.43 4.40
CA THR A 21 -24.54 1.30 3.14
C THR A 21 -24.63 -0.12 2.63
N GLY A 22 -23.69 -1.00 2.99
CA GLY A 22 -23.69 -2.43 2.66
C GLY A 22 -24.45 -3.32 3.65
N ALA A 23 -24.77 -2.80 4.84
CA ALA A 23 -25.50 -3.56 5.86
C ALA A 23 -26.98 -3.71 5.46
N GLY A 24 -27.34 -4.87 4.97
CA GLY A 24 -28.74 -5.21 4.64
C GLY A 24 -28.95 -5.86 3.27
N GLN A 25 -27.91 -6.08 2.51
CA GLN A 25 -28.01 -6.85 1.27
C GLN A 25 -27.54 -8.30 1.50
N GLU A 26 -28.40 -9.25 1.16
CA GLU A 26 -27.99 -10.65 1.06
C GLU A 26 -26.88 -10.76 0.02
N THR A 27 -25.66 -11.03 0.47
CA THR A 27 -24.45 -11.04 -0.36
C THR A 27 -24.15 -12.39 -0.99
N ALA A 28 -24.99 -13.40 -0.72
CA ALA A 28 -24.75 -14.74 -1.25
C ALA A 28 -26.07 -15.45 -1.58
N VAL A 29 -26.12 -16.09 -2.74
CA VAL A 29 -27.20 -16.97 -3.18
C VAL A 29 -26.66 -18.39 -3.28
N ALA A 30 -27.50 -19.40 -2.94
CA ALA A 30 -27.12 -20.80 -3.10
C ALA A 30 -26.80 -21.11 -4.59
N HIS A 31 -25.67 -21.79 -4.82
CA HIS A 31 -25.32 -22.21 -6.18
C HIS A 31 -26.36 -23.19 -6.72
N PRO A 32 -26.86 -23.02 -7.97
CA PRO A 32 -27.98 -23.83 -8.50
C PRO A 32 -27.66 -25.32 -8.57
N GLU A 33 -26.40 -25.72 -8.76
CA GLU A 33 -25.98 -27.12 -8.90
C GLU A 33 -25.31 -27.67 -7.63
N PHE A 34 -24.78 -26.82 -6.76
CA PHE A 34 -24.07 -27.23 -5.55
C PHE A 34 -24.61 -26.44 -4.35
N ALA A 35 -25.58 -27.00 -3.66
CA ALA A 35 -26.26 -26.37 -2.52
C ALA A 35 -25.35 -26.03 -1.35
N SER A 36 -24.14 -26.63 -1.25
CA SER A 36 -23.12 -26.31 -0.26
C SER A 36 -22.25 -25.11 -0.65
N MET A 37 -22.32 -24.64 -1.89
CA MET A 37 -21.57 -23.47 -2.37
C MET A 37 -22.49 -22.26 -2.41
N GLN A 38 -21.98 -21.15 -1.89
CA GLN A 38 -22.65 -19.87 -2.02
C GLN A 38 -22.02 -19.11 -3.21
N ARG A 39 -22.87 -18.64 -4.09
CA ARG A 39 -22.48 -17.76 -5.20
C ARG A 39 -22.64 -16.32 -4.74
N GLY A 40 -21.64 -15.48 -4.97
CA GLY A 40 -21.79 -14.04 -4.77
C GLY A 40 -22.92 -13.51 -5.66
N ILE A 41 -23.76 -12.65 -5.10
CA ILE A 41 -24.79 -11.95 -5.88
C ILE A 41 -24.08 -11.06 -6.90
N ASP A 42 -24.76 -10.90 -8.02
CA ASP A 42 -24.38 -10.05 -9.14
C ASP A 42 -23.76 -8.73 -8.64
N THR A 43 -22.54 -8.46 -9.07
CA THR A 43 -21.72 -7.32 -8.58
C THR A 43 -22.39 -5.96 -8.77
N GLY A 44 -23.42 -5.89 -9.63
CA GLY A 44 -24.27 -4.72 -9.79
C GLY A 44 -25.13 -4.38 -8.55
N THR A 45 -25.25 -5.31 -7.60
CA THR A 45 -26.05 -5.13 -6.37
C THR A 45 -25.22 -4.94 -5.10
N LEU A 46 -23.89 -4.92 -5.17
CA LEU A 46 -23.06 -4.49 -4.07
C LEU A 46 -23.42 -3.02 -3.79
N GLY A 47 -24.18 -2.78 -2.71
CA GLY A 47 -24.78 -1.47 -2.39
C GLY A 47 -23.79 -0.34 -2.10
N ALA A 48 -22.49 -0.62 -2.10
CA ALA A 48 -21.47 0.41 -2.07
C ALA A 48 -21.26 0.94 -3.49
N PRO A 49 -21.45 2.22 -3.74
CA PRO A 49 -21.17 2.80 -5.05
C PRO A 49 -19.70 2.57 -5.41
N VAL A 50 -19.47 2.26 -6.68
CA VAL A 50 -18.12 1.95 -7.22
C VAL A 50 -17.07 3.00 -6.88
N TRP A 51 -17.47 4.26 -6.81
CA TRP A 51 -16.58 5.36 -6.42
C TRP A 51 -15.98 5.20 -5.02
N THR A 52 -16.64 4.46 -4.10
CA THR A 52 -16.10 4.21 -2.75
C THR A 52 -14.84 3.36 -2.80
N GLY A 53 -14.79 2.34 -3.68
CA GLY A 53 -13.60 1.55 -3.92
C GLY A 53 -12.44 2.39 -4.41
N TYR A 54 -12.68 3.26 -5.39
CA TYR A 54 -11.68 4.22 -5.88
C TYR A 54 -11.22 5.18 -4.76
N ALA A 55 -12.17 5.75 -4.00
CA ALA A 55 -11.84 6.69 -2.93
C ALA A 55 -10.98 6.04 -1.85
N VAL A 56 -11.34 4.86 -1.37
CA VAL A 56 -10.59 4.11 -0.35
C VAL A 56 -9.18 3.76 -0.87
N GLY A 57 -9.07 3.22 -2.09
CA GLY A 57 -7.78 2.86 -2.66
C GLY A 57 -6.85 4.05 -2.86
N LEU A 58 -7.35 5.16 -3.41
CA LEU A 58 -6.57 6.38 -3.58
C LEU A 58 -6.15 6.99 -2.24
N LEU A 59 -6.99 6.89 -1.23
CA LEU A 59 -6.68 7.38 0.11
C LEU A 59 -5.57 6.55 0.77
N ILE A 60 -5.59 5.21 0.61
CA ILE A 60 -4.53 4.32 1.09
C ILE A 60 -3.20 4.64 0.38
N ILE A 61 -3.23 4.81 -0.94
CA ILE A 61 -2.03 5.17 -1.73
C ILE A 61 -1.50 6.54 -1.30
N GLY A 62 -2.36 7.51 -1.09
CA GLY A 62 -1.99 8.85 -0.60
C GLY A 62 -1.36 8.81 0.79
N MET A 63 -1.94 8.02 1.71
CA MET A 63 -1.39 7.81 3.05
C MET A 63 -0.01 7.14 3.00
N GLN A 64 0.16 6.15 2.15
CA GLN A 64 1.44 5.49 1.92
C GLN A 64 2.49 6.48 1.38
N TRP A 65 2.11 7.32 0.40
CA TRP A 65 2.98 8.36 -0.14
C TRP A 65 3.46 9.33 0.95
N VAL A 66 2.53 9.85 1.78
CA VAL A 66 2.88 10.77 2.89
C VAL A 66 3.82 10.09 3.87
N THR A 67 3.55 8.82 4.22
CA THR A 67 4.39 8.06 5.16
C THR A 67 5.82 7.88 4.62
N MET A 68 5.97 7.62 3.33
CA MET A 68 7.27 7.47 2.69
C MET A 68 8.05 8.78 2.58
N GLN A 69 7.36 9.94 2.53
CA GLN A 69 8.01 11.25 2.49
C GLN A 69 8.51 11.71 3.88
N VAL A 70 7.95 11.15 4.96
CA VAL A 70 8.36 11.50 6.32
C VAL A 70 9.75 10.93 6.61
N GLY A 71 10.68 11.81 7.00
CA GLY A 71 12.04 11.40 7.38
C GLY A 71 13.04 11.32 6.23
N VAL A 72 12.63 11.62 4.99
CA VAL A 72 13.58 11.71 3.87
C VAL A 72 14.33 13.02 3.96
N HIS A 73 15.61 12.96 4.36
CA HIS A 73 16.49 14.12 4.49
C HIS A 73 17.66 14.02 3.49
N GLY A 74 18.09 15.14 2.96
CA GLY A 74 19.41 15.28 2.32
C GLY A 74 19.52 14.90 0.84
N ARG A 75 18.52 14.29 0.17
CA ARG A 75 18.60 14.00 -1.27
C ARG A 75 17.32 14.36 -2.01
N HIS A 76 17.43 15.31 -2.94
CA HIS A 76 16.30 15.79 -3.75
C HIS A 76 15.71 14.74 -4.70
N TRP A 77 16.47 13.74 -5.12
CA TRP A 77 16.00 12.72 -6.06
C TRP A 77 15.03 11.70 -5.44
N LEU A 78 15.21 11.38 -4.13
CA LEU A 78 14.41 10.34 -3.46
C LEU A 78 12.93 10.72 -3.34
N PRO A 79 12.55 11.92 -2.86
CA PRO A 79 11.13 12.32 -2.86
C PRO A 79 10.52 12.39 -4.27
N ILE A 80 11.32 12.74 -5.28
CA ILE A 80 10.87 12.73 -6.69
C ILE A 80 10.61 11.30 -7.14
N ALA A 81 11.52 10.37 -6.86
CA ALA A 81 11.38 8.97 -7.22
C ALA A 81 10.19 8.30 -6.51
N ILE A 82 9.98 8.61 -5.21
CA ILE A 82 8.81 8.14 -4.44
C ILE A 82 7.52 8.68 -5.08
N SER A 83 7.49 9.97 -5.44
CA SER A 83 6.31 10.58 -6.06
C SER A 83 6.02 9.99 -7.45
N ALA A 84 7.03 9.78 -8.28
CA ALA A 84 6.90 9.14 -9.58
C ALA A 84 6.40 7.69 -9.44
N TRP A 85 6.93 6.94 -8.49
CA TRP A 85 6.45 5.59 -8.17
C TRP A 85 4.98 5.62 -7.72
N THR A 86 4.60 6.55 -6.84
CA THR A 86 3.22 6.67 -6.36
C THR A 86 2.26 6.98 -7.50
N ILE A 87 2.62 7.89 -8.40
CA ILE A 87 1.81 8.21 -9.58
C ILE A 87 1.62 6.96 -10.45
N SER A 88 2.69 6.21 -10.72
CA SER A 88 2.58 4.99 -11.51
C SER A 88 1.77 3.89 -10.78
N TYR A 89 1.82 3.85 -9.44
CA TYR A 89 0.99 2.95 -8.65
C TYR A 89 -0.50 3.30 -8.71
N VAL A 90 -0.85 4.59 -8.78
CA VAL A 90 -2.24 5.02 -9.05
C VAL A 90 -2.71 4.49 -10.41
N PHE A 91 -1.88 4.52 -11.46
CA PHE A 91 -2.25 3.93 -12.75
C PHE A 91 -2.51 2.42 -12.66
N VAL A 92 -1.66 1.68 -11.95
CA VAL A 92 -1.84 0.24 -11.70
C VAL A 92 -3.16 -0.01 -10.96
N PHE A 93 -3.46 0.77 -9.93
CA PHE A 93 -4.71 0.67 -9.19
C PHE A 93 -5.94 0.96 -10.05
N VAL A 94 -5.89 2.01 -10.87
CA VAL A 94 -6.99 2.34 -11.81
C VAL A 94 -7.17 1.23 -12.84
N ALA A 95 -6.08 0.64 -13.35
CA ALA A 95 -6.15 -0.49 -14.28
C ALA A 95 -6.82 -1.72 -13.62
N LEU A 96 -6.46 -2.04 -12.38
CA LEU A 96 -7.10 -3.09 -11.58
C LEU A 96 -8.62 -2.84 -11.45
N MET A 97 -9.01 -1.63 -11.08
CA MET A 97 -10.42 -1.29 -10.91
C MET A 97 -11.21 -1.37 -12.21
N ARG A 98 -10.61 -0.96 -13.33
CA ARG A 98 -11.24 -1.09 -14.67
C ARG A 98 -11.38 -2.56 -15.07
N ALA A 99 -10.34 -3.37 -14.88
CA ALA A 99 -10.39 -4.80 -15.16
C ALA A 99 -11.44 -5.51 -14.29
N TYR A 100 -11.58 -5.10 -13.03
CA TYR A 100 -12.63 -5.61 -12.15
C TYR A 100 -14.03 -5.26 -12.66
N HIS A 101 -14.24 -4.05 -13.18
CA HIS A 101 -15.53 -3.65 -13.78
C HIS A 101 -15.84 -4.46 -15.03
N ALA A 102 -14.90 -4.57 -15.96
CA ALA A 102 -15.09 -5.37 -17.18
C ALA A 102 -15.41 -6.83 -16.85
N TYR A 103 -14.71 -7.39 -15.84
CA TYR A 103 -15.01 -8.75 -15.35
C TYR A 103 -16.42 -8.86 -14.76
N ALA A 104 -16.88 -7.86 -14.02
CA ALA A 104 -18.22 -7.82 -13.46
C ALA A 104 -19.32 -7.72 -14.54
N GLU A 105 -19.01 -7.10 -15.67
CA GLU A 105 -19.90 -7.01 -16.85
C GLU A 105 -19.87 -8.29 -17.71
N GLY A 106 -19.09 -9.30 -17.32
CA GLY A 106 -19.00 -10.60 -17.99
C GLY A 106 -17.86 -10.73 -19.00
N GLU A 107 -17.02 -9.72 -19.12
CA GLU A 107 -15.81 -9.79 -19.94
C GLU A 107 -14.74 -10.59 -19.22
N THR A 108 -14.36 -11.75 -19.73
CA THR A 108 -13.30 -12.58 -19.13
C THR A 108 -12.08 -12.61 -20.04
N THR A 109 -11.05 -11.90 -19.65
CA THR A 109 -9.72 -11.97 -20.28
C THR A 109 -8.77 -12.73 -19.35
N ILE A 110 -7.98 -13.65 -19.90
CA ILE A 110 -6.98 -14.42 -19.14
C ILE A 110 -5.60 -13.85 -19.45
N VAL A 111 -4.88 -13.41 -18.41
CA VAL A 111 -3.52 -12.85 -18.51
C VAL A 111 -2.60 -13.68 -17.61
N ALA A 112 -1.57 -14.28 -18.18
CA ALA A 112 -0.59 -15.10 -17.46
C ALA A 112 -1.21 -16.19 -16.54
N GLY A 113 -2.33 -16.81 -17.00
CA GLY A 113 -3.01 -17.88 -16.29
C GLY A 113 -4.03 -17.44 -15.24
N PHE A 114 -4.23 -16.16 -15.05
CA PHE A 114 -5.23 -15.58 -14.14
C PHE A 114 -6.26 -14.76 -14.91
N THR A 115 -7.45 -14.60 -14.34
CA THR A 115 -8.38 -13.58 -14.84
C THR A 115 -7.74 -12.20 -14.71
N GLU A 116 -8.03 -11.29 -15.63
CA GLU A 116 -7.37 -9.98 -15.71
C GLU A 116 -7.36 -9.22 -14.37
N PRO A 117 -8.45 -9.13 -13.57
CA PRO A 117 -8.42 -8.49 -12.26
C PRO A 117 -7.44 -9.16 -11.29
N VAL A 118 -7.38 -10.50 -11.30
CA VAL A 118 -6.45 -11.25 -10.44
C VAL A 118 -5.00 -11.04 -10.89
N ALA A 119 -4.75 -11.00 -12.19
CA ALA A 119 -3.43 -10.67 -12.73
C ALA A 119 -2.95 -9.28 -12.29
N TRP A 120 -3.81 -8.26 -12.39
CA TRP A 120 -3.51 -6.91 -11.88
C TRP A 120 -3.31 -6.87 -10.37
N LEU A 121 -4.08 -7.67 -9.61
CA LEU A 121 -3.92 -7.75 -8.16
C LEU A 121 -2.56 -8.37 -7.79
N VAL A 122 -2.19 -9.49 -8.40
CA VAL A 122 -0.96 -10.23 -8.07
C VAL A 122 0.28 -9.49 -8.59
N TYR A 123 0.31 -9.16 -9.88
CA TYR A 123 1.50 -8.59 -10.52
C TYR A 123 1.59 -7.07 -10.34
N GLY A 124 0.46 -6.38 -10.37
CA GLY A 124 0.41 -4.94 -10.17
C GLY A 124 0.49 -4.60 -8.68
N VAL A 125 -0.59 -4.83 -7.94
CA VAL A 125 -0.69 -4.40 -6.53
C VAL A 125 0.22 -5.20 -5.61
N GLY A 126 0.40 -6.50 -5.84
CA GLY A 126 1.21 -7.38 -4.98
C GLY A 126 2.72 -7.18 -5.13
N LEU A 127 3.23 -7.09 -6.35
CA LEU A 127 4.67 -6.97 -6.58
C LEU A 127 5.17 -5.51 -6.60
N TYR A 128 4.33 -4.57 -6.93
CA TYR A 128 4.72 -3.18 -7.10
C TYR A 128 5.29 -2.51 -5.84
N PRO A 129 4.81 -2.79 -4.61
CA PRO A 129 5.39 -2.26 -3.37
C PRO A 129 6.83 -2.70 -3.07
N TRP A 130 7.35 -3.74 -3.75
CA TRP A 130 8.75 -4.14 -3.61
C TRP A 130 9.73 -3.10 -4.17
N ILE A 131 9.29 -2.30 -5.14
CA ILE A 131 10.13 -1.25 -5.76
C ILE A 131 10.59 -0.22 -4.72
N PRO A 132 9.69 0.45 -3.96
CA PRO A 132 10.12 1.38 -2.91
C PRO A 132 10.91 0.69 -1.80
N LEU A 133 10.59 -0.56 -1.45
CA LEU A 133 11.36 -1.31 -0.47
C LEU A 133 12.84 -1.43 -0.89
N LEU A 134 13.09 -1.79 -2.15
CA LEU A 134 14.45 -1.84 -2.70
C LEU A 134 15.09 -0.44 -2.77
N MET A 135 14.34 0.58 -3.16
CA MET A 135 14.80 1.97 -3.16
C MET A 135 15.22 2.43 -1.76
N PHE A 136 14.42 2.15 -0.73
CA PHE A 136 14.75 2.49 0.66
C PHE A 136 15.95 1.69 1.17
N THR A 137 16.05 0.40 0.85
CA THR A 137 17.20 -0.41 1.23
C THR A 137 18.50 0.14 0.65
N TYR A 138 18.47 0.53 -0.63
CA TYR A 138 19.63 1.13 -1.30
C TYR A 138 19.97 2.52 -0.77
N ALA A 139 18.95 3.34 -0.55
CA ALA A 139 19.12 4.73 -0.12
C ALA A 139 19.23 4.89 1.40
N PHE A 140 19.08 3.83 2.19
CA PHE A 140 18.93 3.88 3.65
C PHE A 140 20.02 4.71 4.34
N LYS A 141 21.30 4.39 4.07
CA LYS A 141 22.42 5.12 4.66
C LYS A 141 22.44 6.61 4.29
N GLN A 142 21.92 6.94 3.12
CA GLN A 142 22.02 8.29 2.57
C GLN A 142 20.79 9.14 2.90
N ALA A 143 19.65 8.51 3.17
CA ALA A 143 18.36 9.17 3.39
C ALA A 143 18.05 9.37 4.88
N TYR A 144 18.48 8.42 5.72
CA TYR A 144 18.11 8.37 7.13
C TYR A 144 19.29 8.57 8.09
N PHE A 145 20.54 8.35 7.63
CA PHE A 145 21.73 8.64 8.41
C PHE A 145 22.34 9.96 7.95
N GLY A 146 22.02 11.03 8.68
CA GLY A 146 22.67 12.32 8.49
C GLY A 146 24.14 12.27 8.92
N PRO A 147 24.97 13.24 8.48
CA PRO A 147 26.37 13.33 8.92
C PRO A 147 26.50 13.48 10.44
N GLU A 148 25.52 14.10 11.10
CA GLU A 148 25.47 14.23 12.56
C GLU A 148 25.20 12.88 13.26
N ASP A 149 24.35 12.04 12.70
CA ASP A 149 24.05 10.71 13.24
C ASP A 149 25.24 9.77 13.05
N GLN A 150 25.97 9.90 11.95
CA GLN A 150 27.21 9.16 11.72
C GLN A 150 28.28 9.57 12.72
N ALA A 151 28.46 10.88 12.96
CA ALA A 151 29.41 11.36 13.96
C ALA A 151 29.08 10.87 15.39
N ARG A 152 27.81 10.87 15.78
CA ARG A 152 27.36 10.32 17.06
C ARG A 152 27.58 8.80 17.17
N PHE A 153 27.33 8.08 16.07
CA PHE A 153 27.56 6.64 16.03
C PHE A 153 29.05 6.30 16.18
N ASP A 154 29.91 7.03 15.51
CA ASP A 154 31.37 6.86 15.60
C ASP A 154 31.88 7.22 17.02
N GLU A 155 31.34 8.26 17.66
CA GLU A 155 31.63 8.60 19.04
C GLU A 155 31.27 7.48 20.02
N ILE A 156 30.07 6.90 19.85
CA ILE A 156 29.62 5.76 20.67
C ILE A 156 30.50 4.54 20.45
N LEU A 157 30.91 4.25 19.21
CA LEU A 157 31.83 3.17 18.92
C LEU A 157 33.18 3.34 19.58
N MET A 158 33.78 4.54 19.50
CA MET A 158 35.07 4.86 20.12
C MET A 158 35.00 4.73 21.64
N SER A 159 33.94 5.25 22.28
CA SER A 159 33.74 5.12 23.73
C SER A 159 33.57 3.67 24.17
N SER A 160 32.85 2.86 23.40
CA SER A 160 32.69 1.43 23.66
C SER A 160 33.99 0.64 23.51
N GLN A 161 34.83 0.98 22.55
CA GLN A 161 36.14 0.35 22.36
C GLN A 161 37.11 0.71 23.49
N SER A 162 37.12 1.98 23.93
CA SER A 162 37.92 2.45 25.05
C SER A 162 37.59 1.73 26.36
N ASN A 163 36.29 1.52 26.63
CA ASN A 163 35.86 0.79 27.83
C ASN A 163 36.26 -0.69 27.79
N ARG A 164 36.26 -1.32 26.62
CA ARG A 164 36.69 -2.73 26.45
C ARG A 164 38.19 -2.91 26.63
N THR A 165 39.01 -1.93 26.28
CA THR A 165 40.46 -2.01 26.52
C THR A 165 40.79 -1.86 27.99
N VAL A 166 40.11 -0.96 28.71
CA VAL A 166 40.30 -0.79 30.16
C VAL A 166 39.90 -2.06 30.96
N GLU A 167 38.82 -2.74 30.54
CA GLU A 167 38.36 -3.99 31.21
C GLU A 167 39.29 -5.19 30.97
N LYS A 168 40.10 -5.20 29.89
CA LYS A 168 41.06 -6.26 29.62
C LYS A 168 42.38 -6.10 30.35
N ASP A 169 42.70 -4.89 30.80
CA ASP A 169 43.96 -4.58 31.47
C ASP A 169 43.82 -4.62 33.03
N THR A 170 42.62 -4.98 33.53
CA THR A 170 42.34 -5.16 34.98
C THR A 170 42.13 -6.63 35.29
#